data_a1618f6ca69946bf7bb3ad12ec248e01
#
_entry.id   a1618f6ca69946bf7bb3ad12ec248e01
#
_cell.length_a   1.000
_cell.length_b   1.000
_cell.length_c   1.000
_cell.angle_alpha   90.00
_cell.angle_beta   90.00
_cell.angle_gamma   90.00
#
_symmetry.space_group_name_H-M   'P 1'
#
loop_
_entity.id
_entity.type
_entity.pdbx_description
1 polymer ?
#
loop_
_entity_poly.entity_id
_entity_poly.type
_entity_poly.pdbx_seq_one_letter_code
_entity_poly.pdbx_strand_id
1 'polypeptide(L)'
;MTDFLQDENLIAPPRTVRIDFDDGSFALRSPMALKPYARCIGEWIERWAHETPDALAFAERDETGEGWRKLDYRALRHAVGAVAQALLDMNLPQGQPVVILSDNAIDHAVLMLAAMHIGRTACSLSSAYSRMAKDPSRLHGMLQALKPGLIYASDAKVYGGSLAGCGVEAVTVFSRNAEAHPGAMAFERLLAAKETPAVMQAFADVLPDTHAKYLLTSGSTGKPKIVINTHRMLCANQQMMAQTWRFLTREAPVLVDWLPWSHTFGANHNLNMVLCHGGALYIDEGRPAPGLIEKTVRNLREVKPTLLFNVPRGFDMLLPFLEADDALAAEVFSRLRLAFYAAAALAPSTWQRLEAVAARVRPTRPLWLTTSWGATETSPAITSAHWKLDGAGCIGAPLPGLELKFVPNGEKLEMRVKGVSVFPGYRDAPRETAQAFDEEGYYRIGDAGFLANPAQPAQGVIFNGRVAEDFKLSSGTWVSVGTLRVKLVSLLAPHAQDVVLTGHDRDEIGMLVFPSPQGAALAPDALHERIAGMLRALRDEGAGSSQCPACALVLAEPPSLDAGEITDKGYINQRAVLTRRATDVARLHASGDAQVVRPA
;
A
#
# COMPACT_ATOMS: atom_id res chain seq x y z
N MET A 1 -33.81 8.27 -7.90
CA MET A 1 -32.55 7.68 -8.38
C MET A 1 -32.21 6.55 -7.43
N THR A 2 -32.04 5.34 -7.94
CA THR A 2 -31.56 4.19 -7.14
C THR A 2 -30.20 4.58 -6.53
N ASP A 3 -30.00 4.29 -5.25
CA ASP A 3 -28.71 4.52 -4.60
C ASP A 3 -27.65 3.73 -5.37
N PHE A 4 -26.52 4.36 -5.70
CA PHE A 4 -25.42 3.75 -6.45
C PHE A 4 -24.99 2.40 -5.84
N LEU A 5 -24.98 2.29 -4.50
CA LEU A 5 -24.59 1.09 -3.78
C LEU A 5 -25.66 -0.03 -3.81
N GLN A 6 -26.90 0.32 -4.15
CA GLN A 6 -28.01 -0.63 -4.24
C GLN A 6 -28.27 -1.09 -5.68
N ASP A 7 -27.60 -0.47 -6.66
CA ASP A 7 -27.70 -0.90 -8.06
C ASP A 7 -26.76 -2.10 -8.29
N GLU A 8 -27.33 -3.29 -8.32
CA GLU A 8 -26.57 -4.53 -8.58
C GLU A 8 -25.86 -4.55 -9.94
N ASN A 9 -26.22 -3.67 -10.86
CA ASN A 9 -25.47 -3.51 -12.11
C ASN A 9 -24.16 -2.74 -11.94
N LEU A 10 -24.02 -2.00 -10.86
CA LEU A 10 -22.85 -1.17 -10.55
C LEU A 10 -21.99 -1.76 -9.44
N ILE A 11 -22.62 -2.36 -8.44
CA ILE A 11 -21.95 -3.00 -7.30
C ILE A 11 -22.56 -4.39 -7.08
N ALA A 12 -21.73 -5.40 -6.90
CA ALA A 12 -22.23 -6.72 -6.55
C ALA A 12 -22.86 -6.72 -5.15
N PRO A 13 -23.97 -7.43 -4.91
CA PRO A 13 -24.50 -7.56 -3.56
C PRO A 13 -23.51 -8.31 -2.65
N PRO A 14 -23.36 -7.92 -1.38
CA PRO A 14 -22.48 -8.61 -0.45
C PRO A 14 -23.06 -9.98 -0.11
N ARG A 15 -22.44 -11.04 -0.61
CA ARG A 15 -22.83 -12.43 -0.34
C ARG A 15 -21.60 -13.22 0.08
N THR A 16 -21.72 -13.96 1.17
CA THR A 16 -20.63 -14.75 1.75
C THR A 16 -21.15 -16.10 2.19
N VAL A 17 -20.46 -17.16 1.82
CA VAL A 17 -20.68 -18.52 2.32
C VAL A 17 -19.69 -18.77 3.44
N ARG A 18 -20.18 -19.32 4.55
CA ARG A 18 -19.39 -19.82 5.67
C ARG A 18 -19.36 -21.34 5.64
N ILE A 19 -18.20 -21.90 5.90
CA ILE A 19 -17.94 -23.35 6.01
C ILE A 19 -17.28 -23.55 7.37
N ASP A 20 -17.93 -24.29 8.26
CA ASP A 20 -17.39 -24.60 9.58
C ASP A 20 -16.63 -25.94 9.54
N PHE A 21 -15.57 -26.08 10.35
CA PHE A 21 -14.75 -27.28 10.49
C PHE A 21 -14.78 -27.79 11.93
N ASP A 22 -14.50 -29.08 12.13
CA ASP A 22 -14.58 -29.77 13.43
C ASP A 22 -13.56 -29.27 14.46
N ASP A 23 -12.47 -28.64 14.00
CA ASP A 23 -11.41 -28.06 14.84
C ASP A 23 -11.74 -26.67 15.40
N GLY A 24 -12.96 -26.19 15.18
CA GLY A 24 -13.40 -24.85 15.57
C GLY A 24 -12.96 -23.74 14.62
N SER A 25 -12.22 -24.06 13.57
CA SER A 25 -11.94 -23.11 12.48
C SER A 25 -13.15 -23.00 11.54
N PHE A 26 -13.18 -21.95 10.74
CA PHE A 26 -14.16 -21.81 9.66
C PHE A 26 -13.55 -21.06 8.48
N ALA A 27 -14.12 -21.22 7.29
CA ALA A 27 -13.73 -20.49 6.10
C ALA A 27 -14.88 -19.66 5.55
N LEU A 28 -14.53 -18.52 4.95
CA LEU A 28 -15.45 -17.64 4.21
C LEU A 28 -15.03 -17.60 2.75
N ARG A 29 -16.02 -17.61 1.85
CA ARG A 29 -15.81 -17.42 0.41
C ARG A 29 -16.96 -16.68 -0.24
N SER A 30 -16.67 -15.97 -1.33
CA SER A 30 -17.73 -15.47 -2.20
C SER A 30 -18.43 -16.64 -2.91
N PRO A 31 -19.77 -16.65 -3.02
CA PRO A 31 -20.47 -17.62 -3.85
C PRO A 31 -20.28 -17.37 -5.36
N MET A 32 -19.76 -16.22 -5.77
CA MET A 32 -19.49 -15.91 -7.16
C MET A 32 -18.25 -16.67 -7.65
N ALA A 33 -18.37 -17.42 -8.72
CA ALA A 33 -17.21 -18.00 -9.39
C ALA A 33 -16.38 -16.87 -10.04
N LEU A 34 -15.05 -17.01 -9.96
CA LEU A 34 -14.14 -16.09 -10.67
C LEU A 34 -14.31 -16.32 -12.19
N LYS A 35 -14.59 -15.26 -12.91
CA LYS A 35 -14.71 -15.24 -14.38
C LYS A 35 -13.32 -15.29 -15.04
N PRO A 36 -13.24 -15.67 -16.33
CA PRO A 36 -12.01 -15.56 -17.10
C PRO A 36 -11.38 -14.16 -17.02
N TYR A 37 -10.08 -14.09 -17.00
CA TYR A 37 -9.27 -12.87 -16.92
C TYR A 37 -8.12 -12.93 -17.92
N ALA A 38 -7.47 -11.80 -18.16
CA ALA A 38 -6.35 -11.69 -19.09
C ALA A 38 -5.20 -12.64 -18.70
N ARG A 39 -4.55 -13.24 -19.69
CA ARG A 39 -3.39 -14.12 -19.53
C ARG A 39 -2.21 -13.37 -18.89
N CYS A 40 -2.02 -12.10 -19.29
CA CYS A 40 -0.98 -11.24 -18.77
C CYS A 40 -1.38 -9.76 -18.88
N ILE A 41 -0.65 -8.88 -18.17
CA ILE A 41 -0.89 -7.43 -18.17
C ILE A 41 -0.77 -6.83 -19.58
N GLY A 42 0.13 -7.35 -20.43
CA GLY A 42 0.30 -6.87 -21.79
C GLY A 42 -0.97 -6.91 -22.64
N GLU A 43 -1.89 -7.86 -22.39
CA GLU A 43 -3.17 -7.94 -23.09
C GLU A 43 -4.06 -6.70 -22.87
N TRP A 44 -3.96 -6.04 -21.71
CA TRP A 44 -4.70 -4.81 -21.46
C TRP A 44 -4.20 -3.66 -22.33
N ILE A 45 -2.86 -3.57 -22.54
CA ILE A 45 -2.25 -2.53 -23.36
C ILE A 45 -2.62 -2.74 -24.83
N GLU A 46 -2.49 -3.98 -25.33
CA GLU A 46 -2.88 -4.33 -26.70
C GLU A 46 -4.35 -4.01 -26.96
N ARG A 47 -5.22 -4.38 -26.02
CA ARG A 47 -6.65 -4.14 -26.09
C ARG A 47 -6.97 -2.66 -26.23
N TRP A 48 -6.49 -1.82 -25.30
CA TRP A 48 -6.88 -0.40 -25.28
C TRP A 48 -6.21 0.41 -26.41
N ALA A 49 -5.00 0.02 -26.82
CA ALA A 49 -4.38 0.60 -28.01
C ALA A 49 -5.18 0.30 -29.28
N HIS A 50 -5.95 -0.80 -29.30
CA HIS A 50 -6.83 -1.14 -30.41
C HIS A 50 -8.25 -0.51 -30.26
N GLU A 51 -8.87 -0.65 -29.08
CA GLU A 51 -10.27 -0.25 -28.87
C GLU A 51 -10.42 1.27 -28.64
N THR A 52 -9.50 1.90 -27.92
CA THR A 52 -9.56 3.33 -27.56
C THR A 52 -8.17 3.99 -27.66
N PRO A 53 -7.53 3.99 -28.85
CA PRO A 53 -6.13 4.40 -29.03
C PRO A 53 -5.84 5.82 -28.57
N ASP A 54 -6.78 6.74 -28.72
CA ASP A 54 -6.60 8.16 -28.40
C ASP A 54 -7.03 8.51 -26.97
N ALA A 55 -7.48 7.50 -26.18
CA ALA A 55 -7.79 7.71 -24.76
C ALA A 55 -6.49 7.91 -23.96
N LEU A 56 -6.54 8.82 -22.98
CA LEU A 56 -5.42 9.09 -22.09
C LEU A 56 -5.13 7.86 -21.23
N ALA A 57 -3.87 7.40 -21.23
CA ALA A 57 -3.37 6.36 -20.33
C ALA A 57 -2.66 7.00 -19.12
N PHE A 58 -1.67 7.85 -19.38
CA PHE A 58 -0.85 8.51 -18.36
C PHE A 58 -0.72 10.01 -18.60
N ALA A 59 -0.65 10.76 -17.49
CA ALA A 59 -0.22 12.14 -17.48
C ALA A 59 0.72 12.36 -16.29
N GLU A 60 1.75 13.16 -16.47
CA GLU A 60 2.63 13.65 -15.40
C GLU A 60 2.90 15.13 -15.60
N ARG A 61 3.31 15.84 -14.55
CA ARG A 61 3.70 17.26 -14.72
C ARG A 61 4.90 17.37 -15.67
N ASP A 62 4.81 18.33 -16.56
CA ASP A 62 5.93 18.67 -17.45
C ASP A 62 7.09 19.32 -16.66
N GLU A 63 8.18 19.64 -17.33
CA GLU A 63 9.38 20.24 -16.72
C GLU A 63 9.12 21.61 -16.08
N THR A 64 8.10 22.33 -16.54
CA THR A 64 7.69 23.62 -15.96
C THR A 64 6.89 23.42 -14.66
N GLY A 65 6.31 22.24 -14.47
CA GLY A 65 5.40 21.92 -13.38
C GLY A 65 3.99 22.53 -13.54
N GLU A 66 3.71 23.23 -14.63
CA GLU A 66 2.43 23.89 -14.88
C GLU A 66 1.53 23.08 -15.82
N GLY A 67 2.12 22.46 -16.87
CA GLY A 67 1.41 21.66 -17.83
C GLY A 67 1.44 20.17 -17.51
N TRP A 68 0.81 19.38 -18.40
CA TRP A 68 0.80 17.93 -18.33
C TRP A 68 1.45 17.33 -19.57
N ARG A 69 2.54 16.56 -19.41
CA ARG A 69 3.01 15.60 -20.40
C ARG A 69 2.01 14.44 -20.41
N LYS A 70 1.38 14.17 -21.56
CA LYS A 70 0.32 13.18 -21.73
C LYS A 70 0.75 12.07 -22.64
N LEU A 71 0.29 10.85 -22.34
CA LEU A 71 0.52 9.65 -23.15
C LEU A 71 -0.83 8.92 -23.31
N ASP A 72 -1.34 8.84 -24.55
CA ASP A 72 -2.50 8.03 -24.88
C ASP A 72 -2.15 6.54 -25.02
N TYR A 73 -3.14 5.66 -25.17
CA TYR A 73 -2.91 4.21 -25.26
C TYR A 73 -2.16 3.80 -26.53
N ARG A 74 -2.31 4.50 -27.65
CA ARG A 74 -1.53 4.29 -28.89
C ARG A 74 -0.06 4.58 -28.67
N ALA A 75 0.24 5.74 -28.12
CA ALA A 75 1.60 6.16 -27.83
C ALA A 75 2.25 5.28 -26.74
N LEU A 76 1.47 4.88 -25.73
CA LEU A 76 1.92 3.92 -24.69
C LEU A 76 2.33 2.58 -25.33
N ARG A 77 1.47 1.99 -26.18
CA ARG A 77 1.77 0.73 -26.86
C ARG A 77 3.02 0.85 -27.74
N HIS A 78 3.15 1.95 -28.47
CA HIS A 78 4.34 2.19 -29.29
C HIS A 78 5.61 2.29 -28.44
N ALA A 79 5.59 3.06 -27.37
CA ALA A 79 6.72 3.20 -26.46
C ALA A 79 7.09 1.86 -25.78
N VAL A 80 6.08 1.08 -25.36
CA VAL A 80 6.28 -0.26 -24.78
C VAL A 80 6.95 -1.18 -25.81
N GLY A 81 6.52 -1.17 -27.08
CA GLY A 81 7.11 -1.98 -28.14
C GLY A 81 8.57 -1.60 -28.42
N ALA A 82 8.87 -0.30 -28.52
CA ALA A 82 10.23 0.19 -28.73
C ALA A 82 11.17 -0.21 -27.57
N VAL A 83 10.75 0.05 -26.33
CA VAL A 83 11.56 -0.29 -25.15
C VAL A 83 11.68 -1.82 -24.98
N ALA A 84 10.64 -2.59 -25.29
CA ALA A 84 10.68 -4.06 -25.29
C ALA A 84 11.71 -4.58 -26.30
N GLN A 85 11.77 -4.01 -27.49
CA GLN A 85 12.79 -4.35 -28.50
C GLN A 85 14.20 -4.04 -27.98
N ALA A 86 14.40 -2.84 -27.42
CA ALA A 86 15.70 -2.48 -26.84
C ALA A 86 16.14 -3.47 -25.74
N LEU A 87 15.22 -3.92 -24.90
CA LEU A 87 15.49 -4.92 -23.87
C LEU A 87 15.84 -6.30 -24.45
N LEU A 88 15.23 -6.70 -25.58
CA LEU A 88 15.59 -7.91 -26.31
C LEU A 88 16.99 -7.80 -26.90
N ASP A 89 17.31 -6.67 -27.54
CA ASP A 89 18.60 -6.42 -28.19
C ASP A 89 19.77 -6.39 -27.20
N MET A 90 19.53 -6.01 -25.94
CA MET A 90 20.53 -6.03 -24.86
C MET A 90 20.94 -7.44 -24.44
N ASN A 91 20.19 -8.49 -24.82
CA ASN A 91 20.46 -9.88 -24.44
C ASN A 91 20.76 -10.06 -22.93
N LEU A 92 20.00 -9.36 -22.08
CA LEU A 92 20.19 -9.43 -20.63
C LEU A 92 20.04 -10.89 -20.16
N PRO A 93 20.85 -11.35 -19.20
CA PRO A 93 20.77 -12.71 -18.69
C PRO A 93 19.36 -13.10 -18.23
N GLN A 94 18.99 -14.35 -18.47
CA GLN A 94 17.65 -14.83 -18.10
C GLN A 94 17.50 -14.85 -16.56
N GLY A 95 16.31 -14.50 -16.07
CA GLY A 95 15.99 -14.46 -14.64
C GLY A 95 16.50 -13.23 -13.90
N GLN A 96 17.28 -12.36 -14.55
CA GLN A 96 17.69 -11.08 -13.98
C GLN A 96 16.58 -10.03 -14.21
N PRO A 97 16.06 -9.37 -13.14
CA PRO A 97 14.99 -8.39 -13.26
C PRO A 97 15.48 -7.05 -13.83
N VAL A 98 14.54 -6.29 -14.36
CA VAL A 98 14.68 -4.84 -14.57
C VAL A 98 14.32 -4.14 -13.27
N VAL A 99 15.29 -3.48 -12.62
CA VAL A 99 15.10 -2.77 -11.36
C VAL A 99 14.94 -1.28 -11.60
N ILE A 100 13.97 -0.67 -10.93
CA ILE A 100 13.63 0.75 -11.04
C ILE A 100 13.77 1.40 -9.67
N LEU A 101 14.55 2.50 -9.57
CA LEU A 101 14.90 3.15 -8.31
C LEU A 101 14.19 4.51 -8.09
N SER A 102 13.52 5.03 -9.11
CA SER A 102 12.92 6.36 -9.07
C SER A 102 11.44 6.35 -8.67
N ASP A 103 10.94 7.55 -8.38
CA ASP A 103 9.52 7.79 -8.15
C ASP A 103 8.69 7.40 -9.40
N ASN A 104 7.37 7.40 -9.25
CA ASN A 104 6.45 7.16 -10.36
C ASN A 104 6.66 8.20 -11.47
N ALA A 105 6.70 7.74 -12.71
CA ALA A 105 6.85 8.57 -13.90
C ALA A 105 6.36 7.81 -15.15
N ILE A 106 6.09 8.49 -16.24
CA ILE A 106 5.72 7.86 -17.51
C ILE A 106 6.83 6.90 -17.98
N ASP A 107 8.08 7.31 -17.92
CA ASP A 107 9.20 6.47 -18.35
C ASP A 107 9.38 5.22 -17.48
N HIS A 108 9.12 5.35 -16.15
CA HIS A 108 9.04 4.21 -15.23
C HIS A 108 7.92 3.23 -15.65
N ALA A 109 6.72 3.75 -15.95
CA ALA A 109 5.61 2.92 -16.42
C ALA A 109 5.95 2.19 -17.70
N VAL A 110 6.47 2.90 -18.71
CA VAL A 110 6.83 2.34 -20.02
C VAL A 110 7.87 1.23 -19.87
N LEU A 111 8.95 1.45 -19.10
CA LEU A 111 9.98 0.45 -18.86
C LEU A 111 9.45 -0.80 -18.17
N MET A 112 8.68 -0.60 -17.07
CA MET A 112 8.08 -1.69 -16.31
C MET A 112 7.14 -2.52 -17.19
N LEU A 113 6.29 -1.87 -17.98
CA LEU A 113 5.33 -2.53 -18.87
C LEU A 113 6.04 -3.24 -20.02
N ALA A 114 7.08 -2.62 -20.60
CA ALA A 114 7.89 -3.25 -21.65
C ALA A 114 8.62 -4.51 -21.18
N ALA A 115 9.20 -4.48 -19.98
CA ALA A 115 9.81 -5.66 -19.37
C ALA A 115 8.78 -6.79 -19.22
N MET A 116 7.62 -6.50 -18.60
CA MET A 116 6.56 -7.49 -18.42
C MET A 116 5.96 -8.00 -19.73
N HIS A 117 5.92 -7.16 -20.77
CA HIS A 117 5.40 -7.49 -22.10
C HIS A 117 6.21 -8.59 -22.80
N ILE A 118 7.51 -8.68 -22.53
CA ILE A 118 8.40 -9.71 -23.07
C ILE A 118 8.79 -10.78 -22.04
N GLY A 119 8.01 -10.94 -20.98
CA GLY A 119 8.21 -11.95 -19.95
C GLY A 119 9.40 -11.70 -19.00
N ARG A 120 9.96 -10.47 -18.97
CA ARG A 120 10.98 -10.09 -17.99
C ARG A 120 10.33 -9.51 -16.74
N THR A 121 10.88 -9.90 -15.60
CA THR A 121 10.37 -9.42 -14.31
C THR A 121 10.81 -7.99 -14.05
N ALA A 122 9.88 -7.11 -13.68
CA ALA A 122 10.17 -5.77 -13.21
C ALA A 122 10.21 -5.72 -11.67
N CYS A 123 11.03 -4.85 -11.10
CA CYS A 123 11.12 -4.62 -9.67
C CYS A 123 11.31 -3.14 -9.37
N SER A 124 10.26 -2.48 -8.93
CA SER A 124 10.36 -1.09 -8.44
C SER A 124 10.76 -1.09 -6.98
N LEU A 125 11.90 -0.47 -6.66
CA LEU A 125 12.35 -0.21 -5.30
C LEU A 125 11.91 1.18 -4.85
N SER A 126 11.68 1.34 -3.55
CA SER A 126 11.33 2.66 -3.04
C SER A 126 12.46 3.66 -3.25
N SER A 127 12.12 4.80 -3.84
CA SER A 127 13.04 5.92 -4.06
C SER A 127 13.62 6.51 -2.77
N ALA A 128 12.98 6.23 -1.63
CA ALA A 128 13.49 6.65 -0.33
C ALA A 128 14.88 6.08 -0.01
N TYR A 129 15.15 4.84 -0.44
CA TYR A 129 16.46 4.19 -0.20
C TYR A 129 17.59 4.79 -1.04
N SER A 130 17.29 5.46 -2.14
CA SER A 130 18.29 6.12 -2.98
C SER A 130 18.38 7.63 -2.75
N ARG A 131 17.34 8.27 -2.20
CA ARG A 131 17.28 9.74 -2.03
C ARG A 131 17.36 10.20 -0.59
N MET A 132 16.77 9.45 0.35
CA MET A 132 16.60 9.87 1.74
C MET A 132 17.52 9.13 2.71
N ALA A 133 17.97 7.93 2.35
CA ALA A 133 18.89 7.15 3.17
C ALA A 133 20.27 7.81 3.20
N LYS A 134 20.83 7.97 4.40
CA LYS A 134 22.22 8.47 4.59
C LYS A 134 23.24 7.39 4.28
N ASP A 135 22.86 6.13 4.46
CA ASP A 135 23.68 4.95 4.21
C ASP A 135 23.03 4.11 3.08
N PRO A 136 23.72 3.92 1.93
CA PRO A 136 23.20 3.14 0.81
C PRO A 136 23.29 1.62 1.03
N SER A 137 23.86 1.14 2.11
CA SER A 137 24.11 -0.30 2.37
C SER A 137 22.84 -1.16 2.23
N ARG A 138 21.70 -0.63 2.66
CA ARG A 138 20.41 -1.32 2.52
C ARG A 138 19.98 -1.45 1.06
N LEU A 139 20.12 -0.40 0.25
CA LEU A 139 19.88 -0.44 -1.20
C LEU A 139 20.85 -1.44 -1.86
N HIS A 140 22.14 -1.38 -1.52
CA HIS A 140 23.14 -2.30 -2.06
C HIS A 140 22.79 -3.75 -1.75
N GLY A 141 22.38 -4.06 -0.52
CA GLY A 141 21.93 -5.40 -0.14
C GLY A 141 20.71 -5.87 -0.94
N MET A 142 19.76 -4.98 -1.23
CA MET A 142 18.61 -5.29 -2.08
C MET A 142 19.04 -5.57 -3.54
N LEU A 143 19.92 -4.74 -4.12
CA LEU A 143 20.44 -4.92 -5.47
C LEU A 143 21.23 -6.23 -5.60
N GLN A 144 22.09 -6.56 -4.62
CA GLN A 144 22.84 -7.80 -4.58
C GLN A 144 21.92 -9.03 -4.49
N ALA A 145 20.82 -8.95 -3.73
CA ALA A 145 19.82 -10.03 -3.65
C ALA A 145 19.02 -10.17 -4.96
N LEU A 146 18.68 -9.07 -5.61
CA LEU A 146 17.92 -9.05 -6.86
C LEU A 146 18.75 -9.46 -8.07
N LYS A 147 20.06 -9.17 -8.07
CA LYS A 147 20.95 -9.41 -9.23
C LYS A 147 20.33 -8.86 -10.54
N PRO A 148 20.12 -7.54 -10.65
CA PRO A 148 19.45 -6.95 -11.81
C PRO A 148 20.28 -7.10 -13.10
N GLY A 149 19.60 -7.27 -14.23
CA GLY A 149 20.22 -7.13 -15.55
C GLY A 149 20.26 -5.67 -16.01
N LEU A 150 19.27 -4.89 -15.55
CA LEU A 150 19.17 -3.47 -15.83
C LEU A 150 18.71 -2.72 -14.58
N ILE A 151 19.32 -1.55 -14.33
CA ILE A 151 18.92 -0.60 -13.30
C ILE A 151 18.53 0.71 -13.99
N TYR A 152 17.34 1.20 -13.67
CA TYR A 152 16.83 2.48 -14.18
C TYR A 152 16.52 3.44 -13.05
N ALA A 153 16.81 4.72 -13.29
CA ALA A 153 16.26 5.83 -12.51
C ALA A 153 16.01 7.06 -13.38
N SER A 154 15.17 7.99 -12.91
CA SER A 154 14.75 9.14 -13.70
C SER A 154 15.85 10.18 -13.93
N ASP A 155 16.85 10.30 -13.03
CA ASP A 155 17.89 11.34 -13.09
C ASP A 155 19.21 10.86 -12.47
N ALA A 156 20.29 10.86 -13.25
CA ALA A 156 21.59 10.40 -12.79
C ALA A 156 22.19 11.30 -11.68
N LYS A 157 21.92 12.60 -11.70
CA LYS A 157 22.39 13.52 -10.64
C LYS A 157 21.72 13.28 -9.30
N VAL A 158 20.48 12.78 -9.31
CA VAL A 158 19.70 12.50 -8.09
C VAL A 158 19.99 11.11 -7.56
N TYR A 159 20.03 10.10 -8.43
CA TYR A 159 20.06 8.69 -8.05
C TYR A 159 21.42 8.01 -8.25
N GLY A 160 22.25 8.55 -9.15
CA GLY A 160 23.51 7.89 -9.55
C GLY A 160 24.50 7.69 -8.39
N GLY A 161 24.56 8.63 -7.46
CA GLY A 161 25.44 8.53 -6.29
C GLY A 161 25.14 7.33 -5.40
N SER A 162 23.88 6.91 -5.28
CA SER A 162 23.48 5.76 -4.46
C SER A 162 23.89 4.41 -5.06
N LEU A 163 24.27 4.37 -6.34
CA LEU A 163 24.74 3.17 -7.04
C LEU A 163 26.25 2.96 -6.88
N ALA A 164 26.99 3.99 -6.44
CA ALA A 164 28.44 3.87 -6.27
C ALA A 164 28.77 2.79 -5.24
N GLY A 165 29.62 1.84 -5.63
CA GLY A 165 30.05 0.75 -4.74
C GLY A 165 29.00 -0.34 -4.48
N CYS A 166 27.88 -0.40 -5.22
CA CYS A 166 26.85 -1.41 -5.00
C CYS A 166 27.31 -2.87 -5.28
N GLY A 167 28.42 -3.04 -6.02
CA GLY A 167 28.97 -4.37 -6.33
C GLY A 167 28.10 -5.21 -7.26
N VAL A 168 27.25 -4.58 -8.07
CA VAL A 168 26.35 -5.23 -9.02
C VAL A 168 26.70 -4.79 -10.44
N GLU A 169 26.90 -5.75 -11.34
CA GLU A 169 27.03 -5.51 -12.77
C GLU A 169 25.65 -5.50 -13.42
N ALA A 170 25.23 -4.33 -13.92
CA ALA A 170 23.96 -4.16 -14.60
C ALA A 170 24.05 -3.02 -15.62
N VAL A 171 23.28 -3.09 -16.70
CA VAL A 171 23.08 -1.95 -17.59
C VAL A 171 22.39 -0.84 -16.81
N THR A 172 22.97 0.36 -16.78
CA THR A 172 22.40 1.50 -16.07
C THR A 172 21.76 2.47 -17.06
N VAL A 173 20.52 2.86 -16.82
CA VAL A 173 19.72 3.72 -17.70
C VAL A 173 19.13 4.88 -16.91
N PHE A 174 19.19 6.10 -17.46
CA PHE A 174 18.57 7.29 -16.88
C PHE A 174 17.78 8.07 -17.95
N SER A 175 16.66 8.67 -17.54
CA SER A 175 15.90 9.58 -18.41
C SER A 175 16.59 10.93 -18.54
N ARG A 176 17.26 11.41 -17.48
CA ARG A 176 17.95 12.70 -17.47
C ARG A 176 19.36 12.59 -16.95
N ASN A 177 20.25 13.47 -17.50
CA ASN A 177 21.64 13.60 -17.07
C ASN A 177 22.43 12.27 -17.10
N ALA A 178 22.12 11.37 -18.04
CA ALA A 178 22.78 10.05 -18.14
C ALA A 178 24.30 10.17 -18.21
N GLU A 179 24.82 11.23 -18.86
CA GLU A 179 26.24 11.56 -18.99
C GLU A 179 26.94 11.81 -17.64
N ALA A 180 26.18 12.12 -16.59
CA ALA A 180 26.74 12.31 -15.23
C ALA A 180 27.10 10.98 -14.54
N HIS A 181 26.71 9.82 -15.10
CA HIS A 181 27.04 8.51 -14.58
C HIS A 181 27.85 7.70 -15.60
N PRO A 182 29.11 7.30 -15.32
CA PRO A 182 29.96 6.62 -16.27
C PRO A 182 29.34 5.33 -16.81
N GLY A 183 29.30 5.20 -18.15
CA GLY A 183 28.78 4.00 -18.81
C GLY A 183 27.25 3.90 -18.85
N ALA A 184 26.52 4.88 -18.33
CA ALA A 184 25.07 4.87 -18.36
C ALA A 184 24.52 5.19 -19.78
N MET A 185 23.33 4.66 -20.04
CA MET A 185 22.57 4.90 -21.28
C MET A 185 21.43 5.85 -21.01
N ALA A 186 21.14 6.75 -21.95
CA ALA A 186 19.95 7.59 -21.92
C ALA A 186 18.70 6.77 -22.31
N PHE A 187 17.58 7.00 -21.60
CA PHE A 187 16.31 6.28 -21.82
C PHE A 187 15.75 6.51 -23.24
N GLU A 188 16.00 7.68 -23.81
CA GLU A 188 15.62 8.01 -25.20
C GLU A 188 16.20 7.02 -26.23
N ARG A 189 17.35 6.39 -25.93
CA ARG A 189 17.92 5.35 -26.82
C ARG A 189 17.04 4.10 -26.82
N LEU A 190 16.36 3.78 -25.72
CA LEU A 190 15.43 2.66 -25.66
C LEU A 190 14.16 3.00 -26.45
N LEU A 191 13.66 4.22 -26.34
CA LEU A 191 12.49 4.71 -27.08
C LEU A 191 12.76 4.82 -28.59
N ALA A 192 14.02 4.98 -29.01
CA ALA A 192 14.41 5.06 -30.40
C ALA A 192 14.53 3.69 -31.10
N ALA A 193 14.44 2.57 -30.35
CA ALA A 193 14.50 1.24 -30.93
C ALA A 193 13.29 0.98 -31.86
N LYS A 194 13.52 0.30 -32.95
CA LYS A 194 12.47 -0.04 -33.90
C LYS A 194 11.92 -1.42 -33.57
N GLU A 195 10.66 -1.49 -33.18
CA GLU A 195 9.98 -2.74 -32.89
C GLU A 195 10.03 -3.71 -34.07
N THR A 196 10.34 -4.97 -33.81
CA THR A 196 10.34 -6.08 -34.78
C THR A 196 9.34 -7.16 -34.34
N PRO A 197 9.01 -8.14 -35.20
CA PRO A 197 8.16 -9.26 -34.85
C PRO A 197 8.63 -10.06 -33.61
N ALA A 198 9.90 -9.94 -33.20
CA ALA A 198 10.44 -10.60 -32.03
C ALA A 198 9.75 -10.16 -30.73
N VAL A 199 9.31 -8.90 -30.65
CA VAL A 199 8.55 -8.40 -29.49
C VAL A 199 7.22 -9.15 -29.36
N MET A 200 6.48 -9.28 -30.46
CA MET A 200 5.19 -9.99 -30.45
C MET A 200 5.35 -11.51 -30.22
N GLN A 201 6.45 -12.09 -30.68
CA GLN A 201 6.78 -13.47 -30.38
C GLN A 201 7.06 -13.65 -28.88
N ALA A 202 7.91 -12.81 -28.29
CA ALA A 202 8.18 -12.82 -26.85
C ALA A 202 6.91 -12.58 -26.02
N PHE A 203 6.03 -11.66 -26.47
CA PHE A 203 4.71 -11.44 -25.84
C PHE A 203 3.83 -12.69 -25.88
N ALA A 204 3.79 -13.41 -27.00
CA ALA A 204 3.01 -14.64 -27.13
C ALA A 204 3.49 -15.75 -26.15
N ASP A 205 4.79 -15.76 -25.85
CA ASP A 205 5.41 -16.75 -24.95
C ASP A 205 5.20 -16.43 -23.45
N VAL A 206 4.67 -15.25 -23.09
CA VAL A 206 4.35 -14.92 -21.70
C VAL A 206 3.20 -15.78 -21.21
N LEU A 207 3.44 -16.56 -20.16
CA LEU A 207 2.44 -17.41 -19.52
C LEU A 207 1.82 -16.73 -18.30
N PRO A 208 0.63 -17.16 -17.85
CA PRO A 208 0.03 -16.65 -16.62
C PRO A 208 0.94 -16.74 -15.39
N ASP A 209 1.73 -17.79 -15.29
CA ASP A 209 2.64 -18.02 -14.16
C ASP A 209 4.04 -17.41 -14.36
N THR A 210 4.29 -16.74 -15.48
CA THR A 210 5.50 -15.94 -15.65
C THR A 210 5.57 -14.87 -14.57
N HIS A 211 6.76 -14.71 -13.96
CA HIS A 211 6.98 -13.67 -12.96
C HIS A 211 6.86 -12.29 -13.60
N ALA A 212 5.85 -11.53 -13.20
CA ALA A 212 5.61 -10.18 -13.70
C ALA A 212 6.40 -9.14 -12.90
N LYS A 213 6.27 -9.20 -11.57
CA LYS A 213 6.93 -8.25 -10.66
C LYS A 213 7.56 -8.94 -9.46
N TYR A 214 8.64 -8.33 -8.97
CA TYR A 214 9.12 -8.54 -7.61
C TYR A 214 8.81 -7.30 -6.78
N LEU A 215 8.24 -7.50 -5.61
CA LEU A 215 8.05 -6.45 -4.62
C LEU A 215 8.75 -6.86 -3.32
N LEU A 216 9.41 -5.90 -2.67
CA LEU A 216 10.14 -6.16 -1.45
C LEU A 216 9.28 -5.83 -0.23
N THR A 217 9.26 -6.74 0.74
CA THR A 217 8.61 -6.54 2.03
C THR A 217 9.62 -6.60 3.16
N SER A 218 9.36 -5.87 4.25
CA SER A 218 10.23 -5.91 5.42
C SER A 218 10.15 -7.29 6.08
N GLY A 219 11.24 -8.06 5.99
CA GLY A 219 11.33 -9.35 6.66
C GLY A 219 11.46 -9.19 8.19
N SER A 220 10.91 -10.14 8.95
CA SER A 220 11.07 -10.21 10.41
C SER A 220 12.53 -10.36 10.87
N THR A 221 13.41 -10.80 9.98
CA THR A 221 14.86 -10.99 10.20
C THR A 221 15.71 -9.80 9.81
N GLY A 222 15.09 -8.66 9.43
CA GLY A 222 15.80 -7.46 8.96
C GLY A 222 16.21 -7.48 7.48
N LYS A 223 16.27 -8.65 6.84
CA LYS A 223 16.51 -8.76 5.39
C LYS A 223 15.18 -8.68 4.63
N PRO A 224 15.10 -7.87 3.55
CA PRO A 224 13.90 -7.80 2.73
C PRO A 224 13.59 -9.16 2.08
N LYS A 225 12.31 -9.57 2.13
CA LYS A 225 11.82 -10.71 1.37
C LYS A 225 11.39 -10.25 -0.02
N ILE A 226 11.76 -10.99 -1.04
CA ILE A 226 11.39 -10.71 -2.44
C ILE A 226 10.14 -11.51 -2.75
N VAL A 227 8.99 -10.84 -2.79
CA VAL A 227 7.68 -11.45 -3.10
C VAL A 227 7.54 -11.62 -4.60
N ILE A 228 7.23 -12.82 -5.05
CA ILE A 228 6.96 -13.10 -6.46
C ILE A 228 5.50 -12.78 -6.76
N ASN A 229 5.25 -11.86 -7.69
CA ASN A 229 3.93 -11.62 -8.26
C ASN A 229 3.91 -12.10 -9.72
N THR A 230 3.06 -13.07 -10.04
CA THR A 230 2.86 -13.59 -11.40
C THR A 230 1.80 -12.79 -12.15
N HIS A 231 1.77 -12.90 -13.47
CA HIS A 231 0.71 -12.28 -14.27
C HIS A 231 -0.67 -12.81 -13.86
N ARG A 232 -0.79 -14.11 -13.59
CA ARG A 232 -2.02 -14.76 -13.10
C ARG A 232 -2.58 -14.03 -11.88
N MET A 233 -1.74 -13.82 -10.86
CA MET A 233 -2.12 -13.15 -9.61
C MET A 233 -2.68 -11.76 -9.88
N LEU A 234 -1.96 -10.97 -10.66
CA LEU A 234 -2.28 -9.57 -10.95
C LEU A 234 -3.57 -9.45 -11.77
N CYS A 235 -3.70 -10.26 -12.82
CA CYS A 235 -4.88 -10.23 -13.69
C CYS A 235 -6.12 -10.79 -12.99
N ALA A 236 -5.99 -11.87 -12.23
CA ALA A 236 -7.08 -12.45 -11.44
C ALA A 236 -7.60 -11.45 -10.40
N ASN A 237 -6.70 -10.74 -9.69
CA ASN A 237 -7.11 -9.78 -8.66
C ASN A 237 -7.90 -8.61 -9.25
N GLN A 238 -7.52 -8.08 -10.42
CA GLN A 238 -8.31 -7.06 -11.11
C GLN A 238 -9.67 -7.60 -11.58
N GLN A 239 -9.74 -8.85 -12.04
CA GLN A 239 -11.02 -9.47 -12.39
C GLN A 239 -11.94 -9.66 -11.17
N MET A 240 -11.39 -10.03 -10.01
CA MET A 240 -12.13 -10.11 -8.74
C MET A 240 -12.73 -8.75 -8.38
N MET A 241 -11.95 -7.69 -8.48
CA MET A 241 -12.41 -6.32 -8.24
C MET A 241 -13.49 -5.90 -9.24
N ALA A 242 -13.30 -6.17 -10.53
CA ALA A 242 -14.26 -5.86 -11.58
C ALA A 242 -15.62 -6.57 -11.40
N GLN A 243 -15.62 -7.80 -10.88
CA GLN A 243 -16.86 -8.53 -10.57
C GLN A 243 -17.59 -7.97 -9.35
N THR A 244 -16.84 -7.37 -8.43
CA THR A 244 -17.35 -6.76 -7.19
C THR A 244 -17.75 -5.30 -7.44
N TRP A 245 -16.89 -4.53 -8.07
CA TRP A 245 -17.10 -3.13 -8.48
C TRP A 245 -17.47 -3.08 -9.97
N ARG A 246 -18.66 -3.54 -10.31
CA ARG A 246 -19.14 -3.73 -11.69
C ARG A 246 -19.13 -2.46 -12.53
N PHE A 247 -19.23 -1.29 -11.89
CA PHE A 247 -19.14 0.01 -12.57
C PHE A 247 -17.80 0.20 -13.32
N LEU A 248 -16.71 -0.43 -12.86
CA LEU A 248 -15.40 -0.39 -13.53
C LEU A 248 -15.43 -0.96 -14.97
N THR A 249 -16.38 -1.85 -15.27
CA THR A 249 -16.56 -2.39 -16.63
C THR A 249 -17.37 -1.47 -17.54
N ARG A 250 -17.91 -0.37 -17.01
CA ARG A 250 -18.78 0.58 -17.74
C ARG A 250 -18.18 1.99 -17.82
N GLU A 251 -17.38 2.36 -16.84
CA GLU A 251 -16.78 3.69 -16.72
C GLU A 251 -15.27 3.53 -16.52
N ALA A 252 -14.49 4.03 -17.46
CA ALA A 252 -13.03 4.05 -17.33
C ALA A 252 -12.61 4.91 -16.12
N PRO A 253 -11.81 4.39 -15.18
CA PRO A 253 -11.40 5.13 -13.99
C PRO A 253 -10.45 6.28 -14.33
N VAL A 254 -10.59 7.40 -13.62
CA VAL A 254 -9.64 8.52 -13.67
C VAL A 254 -9.09 8.74 -12.27
N LEU A 255 -7.78 8.60 -12.13
CA LEU A 255 -7.07 8.71 -10.87
C LEU A 255 -6.08 9.88 -10.88
N VAL A 256 -5.93 10.53 -9.73
CA VAL A 256 -4.76 11.32 -9.35
C VAL A 256 -4.11 10.56 -8.22
N ASP A 257 -2.93 10.00 -8.44
CA ASP A 257 -2.33 9.04 -7.51
C ASP A 257 -0.82 9.24 -7.33
N TRP A 258 -0.41 9.41 -6.07
CA TRP A 258 0.98 9.51 -5.65
C TRP A 258 1.53 8.19 -5.09
N LEU A 259 0.67 7.20 -4.83
CA LEU A 259 1.05 5.96 -4.15
C LEU A 259 2.18 5.25 -4.91
N PRO A 260 3.31 4.92 -4.23
CA PRO A 260 4.50 4.41 -4.91
C PRO A 260 4.25 3.08 -5.61
N TRP A 261 4.79 2.92 -6.81
CA TRP A 261 4.74 1.65 -7.54
C TRP A 261 5.74 0.59 -7.05
N SER A 262 6.56 0.95 -6.08
CA SER A 262 7.32 -0.01 -5.26
C SER A 262 6.45 -0.78 -4.26
N HIS A 263 5.16 -0.41 -4.16
CA HIS A 263 4.20 -1.01 -3.24
C HIS A 263 2.99 -1.56 -3.96
N THR A 264 2.46 -2.67 -3.43
CA THR A 264 1.33 -3.39 -4.01
C THR A 264 0.07 -2.51 -4.14
N PHE A 265 -0.16 -1.53 -3.25
CA PHE A 265 -1.32 -0.65 -3.32
C PHE A 265 -1.23 0.28 -4.54
N GLY A 266 -0.16 1.03 -4.72
CA GLY A 266 0.02 1.89 -5.90
C GLY A 266 0.16 1.10 -7.19
N ALA A 267 1.00 0.04 -7.20
CA ALA A 267 1.32 -0.72 -8.40
C ALA A 267 0.26 -1.76 -8.79
N ASN A 268 -0.07 -2.68 -7.86
CA ASN A 268 -0.89 -3.83 -8.22
C ASN A 268 -2.39 -3.51 -8.15
N HIS A 269 -2.80 -2.61 -7.25
CA HIS A 269 -4.19 -2.19 -7.13
C HIS A 269 -4.49 -1.04 -8.09
N ASN A 270 -3.90 0.15 -7.88
CA ASN A 270 -4.31 1.38 -8.57
C ASN A 270 -3.85 1.41 -10.04
N LEU A 271 -2.56 1.25 -10.30
CA LEU A 271 -2.02 1.25 -11.68
C LEU A 271 -2.65 0.14 -12.52
N ASN A 272 -2.72 -1.09 -11.98
CA ASN A 272 -3.32 -2.20 -12.72
C ASN A 272 -4.83 -2.01 -12.94
N MET A 273 -5.56 -1.35 -12.03
CA MET A 273 -6.96 -1.00 -12.22
C MET A 273 -7.15 -0.05 -13.40
N VAL A 274 -6.31 0.99 -13.51
CA VAL A 274 -6.32 1.91 -14.65
C VAL A 274 -6.08 1.15 -15.95
N LEU A 275 -5.03 0.34 -16.02
CA LEU A 275 -4.66 -0.41 -17.21
C LEU A 275 -5.71 -1.47 -17.59
N CYS A 276 -6.28 -2.17 -16.60
CA CYS A 276 -7.30 -3.19 -16.84
C CYS A 276 -8.59 -2.61 -17.46
N HIS A 277 -8.95 -1.38 -17.08
CA HIS A 277 -10.23 -0.76 -17.44
C HIS A 277 -10.12 0.40 -18.44
N GLY A 278 -8.97 0.60 -19.10
CA GLY A 278 -8.78 1.68 -20.08
C GLY A 278 -8.90 3.07 -19.49
N GLY A 279 -8.53 3.20 -18.23
CA GLY A 279 -8.60 4.45 -17.47
C GLY A 279 -7.44 5.40 -17.72
N ALA A 280 -7.45 6.53 -17.00
CA ALA A 280 -6.40 7.54 -17.03
C ALA A 280 -5.77 7.70 -15.65
N LEU A 281 -4.43 7.64 -15.58
CA LEU A 281 -3.68 7.91 -14.36
C LEU A 281 -2.90 9.21 -14.51
N TYR A 282 -3.26 10.20 -13.71
CA TYR A 282 -2.46 11.39 -13.49
C TYR A 282 -1.48 11.11 -12.35
N ILE A 283 -0.21 10.98 -12.70
CA ILE A 283 0.86 10.73 -11.75
C ILE A 283 1.05 11.98 -10.91
N ASP A 284 0.75 11.87 -9.62
CA ASP A 284 0.83 12.98 -8.69
C ASP A 284 2.23 13.07 -8.07
N GLU A 285 2.91 14.19 -8.28
CA GLU A 285 4.20 14.48 -7.67
C GLU A 285 4.07 14.98 -6.21
N GLY A 286 2.83 15.15 -5.75
CA GLY A 286 2.51 15.41 -4.35
C GLY A 286 2.61 14.16 -3.47
N ARG A 287 2.46 14.35 -2.18
CA ARG A 287 2.37 13.29 -1.16
C ARG A 287 1.97 13.88 0.18
N PRO A 288 1.58 13.06 1.19
CA PRO A 288 1.16 13.57 2.50
C PRO A 288 2.34 14.06 3.35
N ALA A 289 2.96 15.14 2.90
CA ALA A 289 4.04 15.85 3.58
C ALA A 289 3.88 17.36 3.37
N PRO A 290 4.33 18.21 4.32
CA PRO A 290 4.30 19.67 4.18
C PRO A 290 5.03 20.13 2.91
N GLY A 291 4.46 21.09 2.18
CA GLY A 291 4.98 21.59 0.90
C GLY A 291 4.74 20.67 -0.30
N LEU A 292 4.24 19.45 -0.07
CA LEU A 292 3.95 18.48 -1.13
C LEU A 292 2.45 18.18 -1.26
N ILE A 293 1.69 18.25 -0.17
CA ILE A 293 0.24 18.02 -0.20
C ILE A 293 -0.48 19.10 -1.06
N GLU A 294 0.05 20.29 -1.11
CA GLU A 294 -0.46 21.41 -1.92
C GLU A 294 -0.43 21.09 -3.41
N LYS A 295 0.57 20.30 -3.87
CA LYS A 295 0.64 19.81 -5.24
C LYS A 295 -0.50 18.84 -5.53
N THR A 296 -0.75 17.89 -4.62
CA THR A 296 -1.90 16.98 -4.70
C THR A 296 -3.22 17.74 -4.76
N VAL A 297 -3.39 18.78 -3.93
CA VAL A 297 -4.59 19.64 -3.92
C VAL A 297 -4.80 20.30 -5.29
N ARG A 298 -3.73 20.88 -5.87
CA ARG A 298 -3.78 21.48 -7.21
C ARG A 298 -4.18 20.45 -8.26
N ASN A 299 -3.54 19.29 -8.25
CA ASN A 299 -3.81 18.22 -9.22
C ASN A 299 -5.24 17.69 -9.11
N LEU A 300 -5.77 17.48 -7.90
CA LEU A 300 -7.13 17.05 -7.66
C LEU A 300 -8.17 18.08 -8.18
N ARG A 301 -7.91 19.38 -7.98
CA ARG A 301 -8.76 20.47 -8.50
C ARG A 301 -8.84 20.47 -10.01
N GLU A 302 -7.72 20.32 -10.69
CA GLU A 302 -7.65 20.33 -12.16
C GLU A 302 -8.30 19.08 -12.79
N VAL A 303 -8.01 17.90 -12.25
CA VAL A 303 -8.35 16.62 -12.87
C VAL A 303 -9.76 16.14 -12.53
N LYS A 304 -10.22 16.38 -11.30
CA LYS A 304 -11.53 15.91 -10.81
C LYS A 304 -11.67 14.39 -10.98
N PRO A 305 -10.95 13.58 -10.18
CA PRO A 305 -10.89 12.14 -10.36
C PRO A 305 -12.25 11.45 -10.14
N THR A 306 -12.40 10.25 -10.69
CA THR A 306 -13.57 9.40 -10.44
C THR A 306 -13.41 8.50 -9.21
N LEU A 307 -12.18 8.15 -8.87
CA LEU A 307 -11.82 7.35 -7.70
C LEU A 307 -10.67 8.06 -6.96
N LEU A 308 -10.73 8.10 -5.64
CA LEU A 308 -9.71 8.71 -4.79
C LEU A 308 -9.16 7.67 -3.83
N PHE A 309 -7.94 7.20 -4.10
CA PHE A 309 -7.22 6.25 -3.27
C PHE A 309 -6.21 6.97 -2.38
N ASN A 310 -6.17 6.61 -1.11
CA ASN A 310 -5.17 7.18 -0.21
C ASN A 310 -4.89 6.26 0.99
N VAL A 311 -3.82 6.57 1.69
CA VAL A 311 -3.58 6.08 3.04
C VAL A 311 -4.23 7.03 4.05
N PRO A 312 -4.52 6.62 5.31
CA PRO A 312 -5.14 7.49 6.31
C PRO A 312 -4.45 8.85 6.44
N ARG A 313 -3.12 8.85 6.53
CA ARG A 313 -2.32 10.09 6.61
C ARG A 313 -2.58 11.05 5.43
N GLY A 314 -2.81 10.50 4.23
CA GLY A 314 -3.11 11.32 3.05
C GLY A 314 -4.45 12.04 3.18
N PHE A 315 -5.47 11.37 3.73
CA PHE A 315 -6.76 12.01 4.02
C PHE A 315 -6.65 13.04 5.14
N ASP A 316 -5.90 12.75 6.21
CA ASP A 316 -5.69 13.70 7.32
C ASP A 316 -5.06 15.01 6.83
N MET A 317 -4.10 14.92 5.92
CA MET A 317 -3.44 16.11 5.36
C MET A 317 -4.25 16.82 4.28
N LEU A 318 -5.14 16.12 3.56
CA LEU A 318 -6.01 16.70 2.54
C LEU A 318 -7.22 17.43 3.16
N LEU A 319 -7.76 16.89 4.25
CA LEU A 319 -8.98 17.40 4.90
C LEU A 319 -8.97 18.90 5.22
N PRO A 320 -7.90 19.48 5.81
CA PRO A 320 -7.88 20.92 6.09
C PRO A 320 -8.13 21.80 4.87
N PHE A 321 -7.66 21.40 3.68
CA PHE A 321 -7.90 22.13 2.43
C PHE A 321 -9.35 21.99 1.96
N LEU A 322 -9.93 20.77 2.06
CA LEU A 322 -11.31 20.53 1.69
C LEU A 322 -12.31 21.17 2.65
N GLU A 323 -11.95 21.32 3.92
CA GLU A 323 -12.77 22.00 4.94
C GLU A 323 -12.75 23.51 4.78
N ALA A 324 -11.61 24.08 4.36
CA ALA A 324 -11.43 25.51 4.22
C ALA A 324 -11.97 26.07 2.89
N ASP A 325 -12.14 25.25 1.85
CA ASP A 325 -12.51 25.69 0.49
C ASP A 325 -13.62 24.79 -0.08
N ASP A 326 -14.87 25.26 0.01
CA ASP A 326 -16.05 24.56 -0.51
C ASP A 326 -16.02 24.41 -2.02
N ALA A 327 -15.42 25.33 -2.76
CA ALA A 327 -15.29 25.23 -4.20
C ALA A 327 -14.32 24.11 -4.57
N LEU A 328 -13.18 24.00 -3.89
CA LEU A 328 -12.25 22.88 -4.04
C LEU A 328 -12.94 21.55 -3.71
N ALA A 329 -13.62 21.48 -2.57
CA ALA A 329 -14.31 20.25 -2.17
C ALA A 329 -15.38 19.84 -3.19
N ALA A 330 -16.19 20.81 -3.70
CA ALA A 330 -17.18 20.56 -4.73
C ALA A 330 -16.54 20.05 -6.04
N GLU A 331 -15.42 20.63 -6.45
CA GLU A 331 -14.67 20.19 -7.64
C GLU A 331 -14.11 18.78 -7.49
N VAL A 332 -13.41 18.50 -6.37
CA VAL A 332 -12.83 17.17 -6.10
C VAL A 332 -13.92 16.09 -6.04
N PHE A 333 -15.04 16.37 -5.39
CA PHE A 333 -16.13 15.39 -5.26
C PHE A 333 -17.10 15.35 -6.44
N SER A 334 -16.99 16.27 -7.42
CA SER A 334 -17.96 16.40 -8.53
C SER A 334 -18.21 15.09 -9.29
N ARG A 335 -17.14 14.39 -9.65
CA ARG A 335 -17.18 13.13 -10.41
C ARG A 335 -16.92 11.88 -9.55
N LEU A 336 -16.52 12.08 -8.28
CA LEU A 336 -16.04 11.01 -7.43
C LEU A 336 -17.12 9.96 -7.17
N ARG A 337 -16.83 8.69 -7.47
CA ARG A 337 -17.66 7.52 -7.16
C ARG A 337 -17.42 7.06 -5.73
N LEU A 338 -16.15 6.96 -5.33
CA LEU A 338 -15.74 6.52 -4.01
C LEU A 338 -14.44 7.21 -3.57
N ALA A 339 -14.26 7.27 -2.25
CA ALA A 339 -12.97 7.47 -1.61
C ALA A 339 -12.59 6.17 -0.90
N PHE A 340 -11.33 5.75 -1.07
CA PHE A 340 -10.84 4.46 -0.63
C PHE A 340 -9.59 4.64 0.24
N TYR A 341 -9.56 3.97 1.38
CA TYR A 341 -8.38 3.92 2.21
C TYR A 341 -7.88 2.49 2.39
N ALA A 342 -6.57 2.32 2.52
CA ALA A 342 -5.96 1.04 2.86
C ALA A 342 -4.60 1.23 3.53
N ALA A 343 -3.96 0.11 3.83
CA ALA A 343 -2.64 -0.03 4.42
C ALA A 343 -2.55 0.28 5.92
N ALA A 344 -3.48 1.05 6.48
CA ALA A 344 -3.64 1.29 7.92
C ALA A 344 -5.10 1.53 8.27
N ALA A 345 -5.44 1.48 9.54
CA ALA A 345 -6.77 1.82 10.02
C ALA A 345 -7.02 3.33 9.90
N LEU A 346 -8.20 3.71 9.43
CA LEU A 346 -8.64 5.11 9.36
C LEU A 346 -9.23 5.52 10.72
N ALA A 347 -8.84 6.70 11.22
CA ALA A 347 -9.41 7.22 12.45
C ALA A 347 -10.90 7.55 12.27
N PRO A 348 -11.77 7.26 13.27
CA PRO A 348 -13.18 7.60 13.19
C PRO A 348 -13.45 9.09 12.94
N SER A 349 -12.62 9.97 13.50
CA SER A 349 -12.71 11.41 13.28
C SER A 349 -12.43 11.80 11.83
N THR A 350 -11.45 11.18 11.18
CA THR A 350 -11.14 11.41 9.76
C THR A 350 -12.29 10.95 8.87
N TRP A 351 -12.90 9.79 9.18
CA TRP A 351 -14.09 9.29 8.52
C TRP A 351 -15.25 10.31 8.57
N GLN A 352 -15.61 10.73 9.79
CA GLN A 352 -16.70 11.69 10.02
C GLN A 352 -16.47 13.03 9.32
N ARG A 353 -15.24 13.55 9.34
CA ARG A 353 -14.87 14.79 8.67
C ARG A 353 -15.01 14.68 7.15
N LEU A 354 -14.57 13.58 6.53
CA LEU A 354 -14.75 13.33 5.09
C LEU A 354 -16.24 13.28 4.71
N GLU A 355 -17.07 12.58 5.49
CA GLU A 355 -18.53 12.54 5.26
C GLU A 355 -19.16 13.92 5.43
N ALA A 356 -18.77 14.70 6.45
CA ALA A 356 -19.30 16.03 6.68
C ALA A 356 -18.97 17.00 5.53
N VAL A 357 -17.72 17.01 5.05
CA VAL A 357 -17.32 17.81 3.88
C VAL A 357 -18.13 17.39 2.64
N ALA A 358 -18.24 16.09 2.38
CA ALA A 358 -18.97 15.58 1.23
C ALA A 358 -20.48 15.94 1.30
N ALA A 359 -21.09 15.79 2.46
CA ALA A 359 -22.52 16.13 2.67
C ALA A 359 -22.79 17.64 2.45
N ARG A 360 -21.84 18.50 2.84
CA ARG A 360 -21.94 19.94 2.66
C ARG A 360 -21.94 20.34 1.18
N VAL A 361 -21.07 19.76 0.36
CA VAL A 361 -20.91 20.17 -1.05
C VAL A 361 -21.68 19.30 -2.05
N ARG A 362 -22.18 18.14 -1.64
CA ARG A 362 -22.98 17.21 -2.49
C ARG A 362 -24.09 16.48 -1.72
N PRO A 363 -25.06 17.20 -1.14
CA PRO A 363 -26.04 16.63 -0.21
C PRO A 363 -26.93 15.53 -0.80
N THR A 364 -27.12 15.52 -2.13
CA THR A 364 -27.98 14.54 -2.82
C THR A 364 -27.26 13.25 -3.22
N ARG A 365 -25.93 13.18 -3.03
CA ARG A 365 -25.12 12.04 -3.44
C ARG A 365 -24.07 11.74 -2.36
N PRO A 366 -24.39 10.92 -1.34
CA PRO A 366 -23.47 10.59 -0.27
C PRO A 366 -22.12 10.08 -0.79
N LEU A 367 -21.04 10.38 -0.08
CA LEU A 367 -19.73 9.84 -0.39
C LEU A 367 -19.69 8.34 0.00
N TRP A 368 -19.28 7.50 -0.92
CA TRP A 368 -18.96 6.13 -0.59
C TRP A 368 -17.51 6.04 -0.10
N LEU A 369 -17.36 5.90 1.22
CA LEU A 369 -16.08 5.58 1.86
C LEU A 369 -15.94 4.08 1.97
N THR A 370 -14.83 3.52 1.51
CA THR A 370 -14.63 2.07 1.48
C THR A 370 -13.17 1.68 1.65
N THR A 371 -12.95 0.36 1.83
CA THR A 371 -11.64 -0.22 2.03
C THR A 371 -11.58 -1.66 1.51
N SER A 372 -10.38 -2.16 1.36
CA SER A 372 -10.05 -3.57 1.15
C SER A 372 -8.89 -3.96 2.05
N TRP A 373 -8.76 -5.24 2.34
CA TRP A 373 -7.64 -5.79 3.08
C TRP A 373 -6.90 -6.80 2.22
N GLY A 374 -5.58 -6.87 2.42
CA GLY A 374 -4.70 -7.76 1.71
C GLY A 374 -3.23 -7.45 1.94
N ALA A 375 -2.36 -8.11 1.17
CA ALA A 375 -0.91 -8.01 1.28
C ALA A 375 -0.24 -8.05 -0.09
N THR A 376 1.06 -7.80 -0.14
CA THR A 376 1.88 -7.96 -1.34
C THR A 376 1.79 -9.38 -1.89
N GLU A 377 1.74 -10.35 -0.98
CA GLU A 377 1.64 -11.78 -1.24
C GLU A 377 0.28 -12.21 -1.81
N THR A 378 -0.71 -11.30 -1.85
CA THR A 378 -2.07 -11.58 -2.35
C THR A 378 -2.53 -10.67 -3.48
N SER A 379 -1.70 -9.74 -3.98
CA SER A 379 -1.76 -8.97 -5.24
C SER A 379 -2.76 -7.81 -5.40
N PRO A 380 -3.19 -7.01 -4.46
CA PRO A 380 -3.15 -7.21 -3.04
C PRO A 380 -4.47 -7.70 -2.44
N ALA A 381 -5.65 -7.37 -3.06
CA ALA A 381 -6.94 -7.44 -2.41
C ALA A 381 -7.40 -8.87 -2.13
N ILE A 382 -7.74 -9.16 -0.89
CA ILE A 382 -8.37 -10.40 -0.43
C ILE A 382 -9.86 -10.15 -0.21
N THR A 383 -10.19 -9.03 0.41
CA THR A 383 -11.55 -8.63 0.73
C THR A 383 -11.89 -7.28 0.12
N SER A 384 -13.17 -6.96 0.03
CA SER A 384 -13.66 -5.62 -0.33
C SER A 384 -14.93 -5.31 0.45
N ALA A 385 -14.99 -4.11 1.02
CA ALA A 385 -16.20 -3.58 1.64
C ALA A 385 -17.05 -2.87 0.57
N HIS A 386 -17.81 -3.63 -0.20
CA HIS A 386 -18.58 -3.14 -1.35
C HIS A 386 -20.05 -2.83 -1.02
N TRP A 387 -20.27 -2.27 0.15
CA TRP A 387 -21.53 -1.73 0.64
C TRP A 387 -21.28 -0.48 1.49
N LYS A 388 -22.34 0.19 1.90
CA LYS A 388 -22.22 1.32 2.81
C LYS A 388 -21.74 0.82 4.17
N LEU A 389 -20.61 1.35 4.63
CA LEU A 389 -20.11 1.17 5.98
C LEU A 389 -20.59 2.31 6.88
N ASP A 390 -20.83 2.02 8.16
CA ASP A 390 -21.19 3.01 9.17
C ASP A 390 -19.95 3.63 9.87
N GLY A 391 -18.75 3.14 9.52
CA GLY A 391 -17.49 3.60 10.07
C GLY A 391 -16.32 2.71 9.67
N ALA A 392 -15.13 3.05 10.16
CA ALA A 392 -13.90 2.31 9.92
C ALA A 392 -13.84 1.01 10.76
N GLY A 393 -13.01 0.05 10.32
CA GLY A 393 -12.73 -1.21 11.04
C GLY A 393 -13.20 -2.46 10.31
N CYS A 394 -14.30 -2.40 9.56
CA CYS A 394 -14.71 -3.49 8.68
C CYS A 394 -13.82 -3.51 7.42
N ILE A 395 -13.17 -4.65 7.18
CA ILE A 395 -12.29 -4.86 6.02
C ILE A 395 -12.99 -5.54 4.84
N GLY A 396 -14.31 -5.73 4.94
CA GLY A 396 -15.14 -6.27 3.85
C GLY A 396 -15.31 -7.78 3.88
N ALA A 397 -15.75 -8.33 2.74
CA ALA A 397 -16.00 -9.73 2.50
C ALA A 397 -15.04 -10.29 1.45
N PRO A 398 -14.77 -11.63 1.45
CA PRO A 398 -13.86 -12.26 0.49
C PRO A 398 -14.26 -12.01 -0.96
N LEU A 399 -13.27 -11.72 -1.79
CA LEU A 399 -13.42 -11.56 -3.23
C LEU A 399 -13.63 -12.91 -3.93
N PRO A 400 -14.26 -12.95 -5.12
CA PRO A 400 -14.48 -14.18 -5.88
C PRO A 400 -13.16 -14.93 -6.18
N GLY A 401 -13.15 -16.25 -5.96
CA GLY A 401 -11.98 -17.09 -6.20
C GLY A 401 -10.95 -17.13 -5.06
N LEU A 402 -11.28 -16.51 -3.93
CA LEU A 402 -10.49 -16.55 -2.68
C LEU A 402 -11.27 -17.22 -1.57
N GLU A 403 -10.55 -17.92 -0.71
CA GLU A 403 -11.03 -18.49 0.54
C GLU A 403 -10.24 -17.91 1.71
N LEU A 404 -10.95 -17.39 2.70
CA LEU A 404 -10.41 -16.78 3.90
C LEU A 404 -10.75 -17.68 5.10
N LYS A 405 -9.75 -18.39 5.64
CA LYS A 405 -9.89 -19.30 6.79
C LYS A 405 -9.55 -18.56 8.08
N PHE A 406 -10.36 -18.80 9.10
CA PHE A 406 -10.20 -18.30 10.46
C PHE A 406 -9.81 -19.45 11.37
N VAL A 407 -8.60 -19.38 11.92
CA VAL A 407 -8.03 -20.46 12.75
C VAL A 407 -7.85 -19.95 14.18
N PRO A 408 -8.36 -20.67 15.19
CA PRO A 408 -8.14 -20.28 16.59
C PRO A 408 -6.64 -20.16 16.91
N ASN A 409 -6.25 -19.03 17.49
CA ASN A 409 -4.90 -18.72 17.93
C ASN A 409 -4.95 -17.90 19.22
N GLY A 410 -4.88 -18.59 20.37
CA GLY A 410 -5.15 -17.99 21.67
C GLY A 410 -6.60 -17.49 21.75
N GLU A 411 -6.79 -16.22 22.08
CA GLU A 411 -8.11 -15.58 22.15
C GLU A 411 -8.54 -14.96 20.80
N LYS A 412 -7.73 -15.08 19.76
CA LYS A 412 -7.99 -14.51 18.44
C LYS A 412 -8.23 -15.59 17.39
N LEU A 413 -8.75 -15.14 16.25
CA LEU A 413 -8.85 -15.93 15.05
C LEU A 413 -7.82 -15.40 14.04
N GLU A 414 -6.77 -16.20 13.78
CA GLU A 414 -5.79 -15.93 12.74
C GLU A 414 -6.43 -16.10 11.37
N MET A 415 -6.27 -15.10 10.51
CA MET A 415 -6.76 -15.16 9.14
C MET A 415 -5.69 -15.79 8.22
N ARG A 416 -6.10 -16.78 7.43
CA ARG A 416 -5.28 -17.45 6.42
C ARG A 416 -5.98 -17.44 5.08
N VAL A 417 -5.24 -17.35 3.99
CA VAL A 417 -5.79 -17.10 2.66
C VAL A 417 -5.35 -18.16 1.67
N LYS A 418 -6.29 -18.62 0.85
CA LYS A 418 -6.02 -19.52 -0.27
C LYS A 418 -6.74 -19.04 -1.52
N GLY A 419 -6.08 -19.13 -2.68
CA GLY A 419 -6.70 -18.80 -3.96
C GLY A 419 -5.70 -18.34 -5.01
N VAL A 420 -6.22 -17.99 -6.18
CA VAL A 420 -5.45 -17.76 -7.42
C VAL A 420 -4.56 -16.52 -7.39
N SER A 421 -4.84 -15.55 -6.53
CA SER A 421 -4.01 -14.34 -6.36
C SER A 421 -3.00 -14.44 -5.22
N VAL A 422 -2.90 -15.61 -4.55
CA VAL A 422 -1.87 -15.87 -3.53
C VAL A 422 -0.56 -16.25 -4.22
N PHE A 423 0.53 -15.69 -3.75
CA PHE A 423 1.86 -15.84 -4.33
C PHE A 423 2.39 -17.28 -4.26
N PRO A 424 3.30 -17.66 -5.19
CA PRO A 424 3.90 -19.00 -5.16
C PRO A 424 5.01 -19.14 -4.11
N GLY A 425 5.52 -18.01 -3.60
CA GLY A 425 6.58 -17.99 -2.59
C GLY A 425 7.50 -16.77 -2.71
N TYR A 426 8.53 -16.76 -1.88
CA TYR A 426 9.60 -15.77 -1.89
C TYR A 426 10.76 -16.23 -2.79
N ARG A 427 11.29 -15.33 -3.61
CA ARG A 427 12.42 -15.64 -4.49
C ARG A 427 13.66 -16.02 -3.65
N ASP A 428 14.29 -17.12 -4.03
CA ASP A 428 15.52 -17.64 -3.42
C ASP A 428 15.41 -17.88 -1.89
N ALA A 429 14.17 -18.05 -1.36
CA ALA A 429 13.90 -18.22 0.07
C ALA A 429 12.93 -19.41 0.33
N PRO A 430 13.34 -20.67 0.05
CA PRO A 430 12.46 -21.84 0.15
C PRO A 430 12.02 -22.14 1.59
N ARG A 431 12.83 -21.84 2.60
CA ARG A 431 12.47 -22.04 4.02
C ARG A 431 11.38 -21.07 4.46
N GLU A 432 11.55 -19.77 4.14
CA GLU A 432 10.57 -18.73 4.42
C GLU A 432 9.28 -18.97 3.65
N THR A 433 9.38 -19.51 2.43
CA THR A 433 8.22 -19.91 1.64
C THR A 433 7.47 -21.07 2.32
N ALA A 434 8.15 -22.13 2.73
CA ALA A 434 7.52 -23.24 3.41
C ALA A 434 6.84 -22.82 4.73
N GLN A 435 7.44 -21.89 5.48
CA GLN A 435 6.88 -21.35 6.73
C GLN A 435 5.67 -20.43 6.50
N ALA A 436 5.56 -19.85 5.31
CA ALA A 436 4.47 -18.93 4.98
C ALA A 436 3.13 -19.65 4.72
N PHE A 437 3.15 -20.94 4.50
CA PHE A 437 1.94 -21.75 4.24
C PHE A 437 1.70 -22.77 5.35
N ASP A 438 0.45 -23.13 5.55
CA ASP A 438 0.09 -24.28 6.37
C ASP A 438 0.01 -25.57 5.55
N GLU A 439 -0.30 -26.67 6.24
CA GLU A 439 -0.36 -28.01 5.64
C GLU A 439 -1.48 -28.17 4.60
N GLU A 440 -2.51 -27.31 4.67
CA GLU A 440 -3.61 -27.26 3.71
C GLU A 440 -3.33 -26.29 2.53
N GLY A 441 -2.19 -25.60 2.55
CA GLY A 441 -1.75 -24.64 1.52
C GLY A 441 -2.38 -23.25 1.66
N TYR A 442 -2.87 -22.86 2.83
CA TYR A 442 -3.26 -21.48 3.10
C TYR A 442 -2.06 -20.63 3.49
N TYR A 443 -1.97 -19.46 2.90
CA TYR A 443 -0.98 -18.45 3.27
C TYR A 443 -1.30 -17.86 4.65
N ARG A 444 -0.34 -17.93 5.56
CA ARG A 444 -0.38 -17.35 6.92
C ARG A 444 -0.02 -15.89 6.86
N ILE A 445 -1.00 -15.02 6.65
CA ILE A 445 -0.76 -13.57 6.52
C ILE A 445 -0.32 -12.91 7.84
N GLY A 446 -0.62 -13.56 8.97
CA GLY A 446 -0.24 -13.09 10.32
C GLY A 446 -1.14 -12.01 10.89
N ASP A 447 -2.30 -11.79 10.29
CA ASP A 447 -3.34 -10.87 10.77
C ASP A 447 -4.46 -11.66 11.44
N ALA A 448 -5.15 -11.02 12.40
CA ALA A 448 -6.35 -11.55 13.05
C ALA A 448 -7.60 -10.77 12.66
N GLY A 449 -8.74 -11.44 12.72
CA GLY A 449 -10.05 -10.83 12.45
C GLY A 449 -11.19 -11.65 13.02
N PHE A 450 -12.37 -11.08 13.00
CA PHE A 450 -13.61 -11.76 13.40
C PHE A 450 -14.79 -11.25 12.58
N LEU A 451 -15.88 -12.00 12.54
CA LEU A 451 -17.09 -11.60 11.83
C LEU A 451 -17.75 -10.41 12.52
N ALA A 452 -18.13 -9.39 11.75
CA ALA A 452 -18.92 -8.27 12.25
C ALA A 452 -20.24 -8.76 12.87
N ASN A 453 -20.84 -9.79 12.25
CA ASN A 453 -22.00 -10.49 12.77
C ASN A 453 -21.87 -12.00 12.46
N PRO A 454 -21.67 -12.85 13.49
CA PRO A 454 -21.54 -14.30 13.29
C PRO A 454 -22.74 -14.96 12.60
N ALA A 455 -23.96 -14.41 12.79
CA ALA A 455 -25.18 -14.91 12.16
C ALA A 455 -25.36 -14.44 10.70
N GLN A 456 -24.62 -13.39 10.29
CA GLN A 456 -24.69 -12.79 8.96
C GLN A 456 -23.30 -12.51 8.41
N PRO A 457 -22.55 -13.53 7.92
CA PRO A 457 -21.17 -13.38 7.45
C PRO A 457 -21.00 -12.34 6.30
N ALA A 458 -22.09 -12.06 5.57
CA ALA A 458 -22.11 -11.04 4.52
C ALA A 458 -21.91 -9.60 5.03
N GLN A 459 -22.05 -9.34 6.35
CA GLN A 459 -21.70 -8.05 6.96
C GLN A 459 -20.20 -7.83 7.09
N GLY A 460 -19.40 -8.82 6.71
CA GLY A 460 -17.96 -8.70 6.57
C GLY A 460 -17.15 -9.03 7.82
N VAL A 461 -15.87 -8.75 7.71
CA VAL A 461 -14.84 -9.06 8.70
C VAL A 461 -14.36 -7.78 9.37
N ILE A 462 -14.20 -7.81 10.68
CA ILE A 462 -13.54 -6.77 11.47
C ILE A 462 -12.07 -7.15 11.66
N PHE A 463 -11.16 -6.22 11.33
CA PHE A 463 -9.73 -6.40 11.55
C PHE A 463 -9.40 -6.34 13.04
N ASN A 464 -8.57 -7.28 13.53
CA ASN A 464 -8.21 -7.40 14.94
C ASN A 464 -6.68 -7.43 15.16
N GLY A 465 -5.94 -6.65 14.37
CA GLY A 465 -4.50 -6.46 14.55
C GLY A 465 -3.65 -7.61 14.00
N ARG A 466 -2.36 -7.51 14.28
CA ARG A 466 -1.35 -8.51 13.94
C ARG A 466 -1.19 -9.52 15.08
N VAL A 467 -1.21 -10.81 14.75
CA VAL A 467 -1.00 -11.88 15.75
C VAL A 467 0.38 -11.76 16.44
N ALA A 468 1.41 -11.41 15.67
CA ALA A 468 2.80 -11.33 16.17
C ALA A 468 3.12 -10.04 16.97
N GLU A 469 2.25 -9.03 16.95
CA GLU A 469 2.45 -7.77 17.68
C GLU A 469 1.78 -7.78 19.05
N ASP A 470 0.78 -8.63 19.24
CA ASP A 470 0.10 -8.77 20.50
C ASP A 470 0.97 -9.47 21.54
N PHE A 471 0.78 -9.09 22.79
CA PHE A 471 1.54 -9.66 23.90
C PHE A 471 0.66 -9.90 25.12
N LYS A 472 1.16 -10.71 26.06
CA LYS A 472 0.53 -10.91 27.38
C LYS A 472 1.21 -10.06 28.44
N LEU A 473 0.41 -9.51 29.33
CA LEU A 473 0.89 -9.01 30.61
C LEU A 473 1.26 -10.17 31.54
N SER A 474 1.99 -9.89 32.63
CA SER A 474 2.29 -10.86 33.69
C SER A 474 1.06 -11.52 34.30
N SER A 475 -0.07 -10.79 34.30
CA SER A 475 -1.39 -11.31 34.72
C SER A 475 -2.00 -12.35 33.75
N GLY A 476 -1.36 -12.58 32.59
CA GLY A 476 -1.91 -13.42 31.52
C GLY A 476 -2.90 -12.70 30.60
N THR A 477 -3.22 -11.45 30.87
CA THR A 477 -4.17 -10.66 30.06
C THR A 477 -3.56 -10.28 28.73
N TRP A 478 -4.24 -10.54 27.62
CA TRP A 478 -3.82 -10.18 26.28
C TRP A 478 -3.99 -8.68 25.99
N VAL A 479 -2.99 -8.09 25.35
CA VAL A 479 -3.03 -6.71 24.83
C VAL A 479 -3.11 -6.76 23.30
N SER A 480 -4.21 -6.25 22.76
CA SER A 480 -4.41 -6.08 21.32
C SER A 480 -3.73 -4.79 20.85
N VAL A 481 -2.47 -4.92 20.44
CA VAL A 481 -1.62 -3.78 20.09
C VAL A 481 -2.20 -2.95 18.97
N GLY A 482 -2.62 -3.59 17.87
CA GLY A 482 -3.14 -2.88 16.70
C GLY A 482 -4.36 -2.00 17.01
N THR A 483 -5.31 -2.52 17.79
CA THR A 483 -6.52 -1.78 18.17
C THR A 483 -6.21 -0.64 19.15
N LEU A 484 -5.40 -0.93 20.18
CA LEU A 484 -5.05 0.06 21.20
C LEU A 484 -4.21 1.20 20.63
N ARG A 485 -3.23 0.90 19.75
CA ARG A 485 -2.40 1.90 19.08
C ARG A 485 -3.24 2.90 18.29
N VAL A 486 -4.19 2.44 17.48
CA VAL A 486 -5.09 3.31 16.71
C VAL A 486 -5.91 4.23 17.61
N LYS A 487 -6.46 3.69 18.71
CA LYS A 487 -7.20 4.48 19.71
C LYS A 487 -6.32 5.58 20.32
N LEU A 488 -5.10 5.24 20.74
CA LEU A 488 -4.18 6.18 21.40
C LEU A 488 -3.68 7.27 20.45
N VAL A 489 -3.33 6.93 19.21
CA VAL A 489 -2.95 7.91 18.18
C VAL A 489 -4.11 8.88 17.92
N SER A 490 -5.33 8.38 17.80
CA SER A 490 -6.52 9.21 17.62
C SER A 490 -6.78 10.16 18.77
N LEU A 491 -6.61 9.71 20.02
CA LEU A 491 -6.79 10.53 21.22
C LEU A 491 -5.70 11.60 21.39
N LEU A 492 -4.48 11.33 20.89
CA LEU A 492 -3.36 12.27 20.92
C LEU A 492 -3.27 13.18 19.70
N ALA A 493 -4.15 12.99 18.71
CA ALA A 493 -4.17 13.85 17.53
C ALA A 493 -4.43 15.33 17.91
N PRO A 494 -3.75 16.29 17.25
CA PRO A 494 -2.78 16.15 16.17
C PRO A 494 -1.31 16.03 16.66
N HIS A 495 -1.06 15.77 17.95
CA HIS A 495 0.25 15.93 18.60
C HIS A 495 1.15 14.68 18.56
N ALA A 496 0.59 13.48 18.37
CA ALA A 496 1.36 12.27 18.14
C ALA A 496 1.39 11.91 16.65
N GLN A 497 2.58 11.57 16.14
CA GLN A 497 2.74 10.94 14.83
C GLN A 497 2.34 9.47 14.92
N ASP A 498 2.80 8.79 15.98
CA ASP A 498 2.53 7.39 16.24
C ASP A 498 2.89 7.01 17.68
N VAL A 499 2.46 5.81 18.11
CA VAL A 499 2.83 5.25 19.40
C VAL A 499 3.28 3.79 19.25
N VAL A 500 4.17 3.34 20.15
CA VAL A 500 4.62 1.95 20.24
C VAL A 500 4.32 1.43 21.64
N LEU A 501 3.61 0.31 21.71
CA LEU A 501 3.19 -0.29 22.98
C LEU A 501 4.20 -1.34 23.44
N THR A 502 4.41 -1.38 24.75
CA THR A 502 5.29 -2.33 25.42
C THR A 502 4.65 -2.81 26.72
N GLY A 503 5.06 -3.95 27.25
CA GLY A 503 4.49 -4.54 28.46
C GLY A 503 4.51 -6.06 28.45
N HIS A 504 5.17 -6.69 27.46
CA HIS A 504 5.29 -8.16 27.43
C HIS A 504 5.93 -8.67 28.72
N ASP A 505 5.23 -9.61 29.38
CA ASP A 505 5.59 -10.18 30.69
C ASP A 505 5.77 -9.13 31.81
N ARG A 506 5.12 -7.96 31.70
CA ARG A 506 5.09 -6.90 32.73
C ARG A 506 3.69 -6.72 33.29
N ASP A 507 3.59 -6.02 34.42
CA ASP A 507 2.32 -5.81 35.11
C ASP A 507 1.44 -4.76 34.43
N GLU A 508 2.03 -3.87 33.62
CA GLU A 508 1.37 -2.73 32.99
C GLU A 508 1.85 -2.48 31.55
N ILE A 509 0.98 -1.87 30.77
CA ILE A 509 1.34 -1.37 29.43
C ILE A 509 2.10 -0.06 29.56
N GLY A 510 3.24 0.04 28.87
CA GLY A 510 3.93 1.30 28.62
C GLY A 510 3.76 1.76 27.18
N MET A 511 3.91 3.05 26.94
CA MET A 511 3.76 3.66 25.63
C MET A 511 4.96 4.56 25.28
N LEU A 512 5.65 4.27 24.17
CA LEU A 512 6.61 5.20 23.56
C LEU A 512 5.85 6.08 22.57
N VAL A 513 6.03 7.40 22.63
CA VAL A 513 5.32 8.37 21.78
C VAL A 513 6.29 9.02 20.82
N PHE A 514 6.04 8.92 19.53
CA PHE A 514 6.68 9.73 18.50
C PHE A 514 5.84 10.99 18.29
N PRO A 515 6.34 12.18 18.64
CA PRO A 515 5.59 13.42 18.44
C PRO A 515 5.43 13.73 16.95
N SER A 516 4.30 14.29 16.58
CA SER A 516 4.12 14.93 15.27
C SER A 516 4.91 16.24 15.21
N PRO A 517 5.07 16.88 14.02
CA PRO A 517 5.63 18.23 13.95
C PRO A 517 4.91 19.25 14.85
N GLN A 518 3.59 19.12 14.98
CA GLN A 518 2.78 19.97 15.88
C GLN A 518 3.02 19.63 17.35
N GLY A 519 3.18 18.35 17.67
CA GLY A 519 3.53 17.90 19.01
C GLY A 519 4.95 18.32 19.41
N ALA A 520 5.91 18.20 18.49
CA ALA A 520 7.28 18.62 18.71
C ALA A 520 7.46 20.15 18.86
N ALA A 521 6.51 20.92 18.33
CA ALA A 521 6.48 22.38 18.48
C ALA A 521 5.92 22.85 19.84
N LEU A 522 5.28 21.97 20.62
CA LEU A 522 4.82 22.28 21.97
C LEU A 522 5.99 22.32 22.95
N ALA A 523 5.83 23.11 24.03
CA ALA A 523 6.71 22.97 25.17
C ALA A 523 6.59 21.53 25.74
N PRO A 524 7.72 20.91 26.17
CA PRO A 524 7.70 19.53 26.66
C PRO A 524 6.63 19.28 27.73
N ASP A 525 6.49 20.17 28.69
CA ASP A 525 5.50 20.06 29.78
C ASP A 525 4.05 20.07 29.24
N ALA A 526 3.78 20.87 28.20
CA ALA A 526 2.45 20.92 27.61
C ALA A 526 2.07 19.62 26.89
N LEU A 527 3.03 18.97 26.22
CA LEU A 527 2.81 17.67 25.59
C LEU A 527 2.65 16.58 26.66
N HIS A 528 3.48 16.59 27.71
CA HIS A 528 3.38 15.66 28.85
C HIS A 528 2.02 15.78 29.55
N GLU A 529 1.53 17.01 29.77
CA GLU A 529 0.22 17.24 30.41
C GLU A 529 -0.93 16.69 29.56
N ARG A 530 -0.89 16.84 28.23
CA ARG A 530 -1.87 16.25 27.32
C ARG A 530 -1.87 14.71 27.39
N ILE A 531 -0.69 14.10 27.37
CA ILE A 531 -0.54 12.65 27.50
C ILE A 531 -1.08 12.19 28.86
N ALA A 532 -0.72 12.86 29.96
CA ALA A 532 -1.21 12.54 31.30
C ALA A 532 -2.74 12.67 31.39
N GLY A 533 -3.28 13.74 30.79
CA GLY A 533 -4.74 13.95 30.71
C GLY A 533 -5.46 12.82 29.98
N MET A 534 -4.93 12.39 28.81
CA MET A 534 -5.47 11.26 28.06
C MET A 534 -5.41 9.95 28.87
N LEU A 535 -4.28 9.65 29.54
CA LEU A 535 -4.14 8.45 30.36
C LEU A 535 -5.10 8.45 31.55
N ARG A 536 -5.31 9.62 32.18
CA ARG A 536 -6.35 9.77 33.24
C ARG A 536 -7.74 9.48 32.71
N ALA A 537 -8.11 10.11 31.60
CA ALA A 537 -9.43 9.91 30.99
C ALA A 537 -9.72 8.43 30.70
N LEU A 538 -8.74 7.73 30.11
CA LEU A 538 -8.88 6.28 29.84
C LEU A 538 -9.05 5.44 31.11
N ARG A 539 -8.34 5.80 32.18
CA ARG A 539 -8.47 5.14 33.49
C ARG A 539 -9.84 5.40 34.12
N ASP A 540 -10.30 6.65 34.08
CA ASP A 540 -11.56 7.09 34.64
C ASP A 540 -12.78 6.52 33.91
N GLU A 541 -12.64 6.23 32.60
CA GLU A 541 -13.62 5.46 31.82
C GLU A 541 -13.71 3.98 32.23
N GLY A 542 -12.86 3.52 33.15
CA GLY A 542 -12.84 2.12 33.59
C GLY A 542 -12.17 1.18 32.58
N ALA A 543 -11.30 1.70 31.71
CA ALA A 543 -10.54 0.87 30.79
C ALA A 543 -9.69 -0.15 31.57
N GLY A 544 -9.80 -1.43 31.21
CA GLY A 544 -9.02 -2.51 31.83
C GLY A 544 -7.51 -2.37 31.55
N SER A 545 -6.68 -3.08 32.31
CA SER A 545 -5.21 -3.05 32.22
C SER A 545 -4.66 -3.33 30.80
N SER A 546 -5.42 -4.02 29.95
CA SER A 546 -5.07 -4.29 28.54
C SER A 546 -5.46 -3.17 27.55
N GLN A 547 -6.16 -2.13 28.03
CA GLN A 547 -6.69 -1.06 27.19
C GLN A 547 -6.23 0.35 27.62
N CYS A 548 -5.49 0.46 28.73
CA CYS A 548 -4.99 1.71 29.26
C CYS A 548 -3.50 1.60 29.57
N PRO A 549 -2.61 2.32 28.86
CA PRO A 549 -1.21 2.43 29.25
C PRO A 549 -1.10 3.13 30.63
N ALA A 550 -0.25 2.59 31.50
CA ALA A 550 0.01 3.17 32.81
C ALA A 550 1.09 4.26 32.77
N CYS A 551 1.92 4.27 31.72
CA CYS A 551 2.99 5.25 31.56
C CYS A 551 3.31 5.51 30.08
N ALA A 552 3.91 6.68 29.82
CA ALA A 552 4.35 7.07 28.49
C ALA A 552 5.72 7.76 28.55
N LEU A 553 6.52 7.60 27.47
CA LEU A 553 7.78 8.30 27.27
C LEU A 553 7.78 8.93 25.87
N VAL A 554 7.99 10.24 25.80
CA VAL A 554 8.12 10.97 24.55
C VAL A 554 9.53 10.79 24.01
N LEU A 555 9.64 10.31 22.77
CA LEU A 555 10.93 10.09 22.11
C LEU A 555 11.41 11.38 21.43
N ALA A 556 12.63 11.82 21.74
CA ALA A 556 13.23 13.00 21.14
C ALA A 556 13.68 12.77 19.69
N GLU A 557 14.16 11.54 19.38
CA GLU A 557 14.59 11.19 18.04
C GLU A 557 13.42 10.63 17.23
N PRO A 558 13.19 11.13 15.99
CA PRO A 558 12.19 10.55 15.11
C PRO A 558 12.54 9.10 14.74
N PRO A 559 11.56 8.34 14.23
CA PRO A 559 11.80 6.97 13.81
C PRO A 559 12.74 6.92 12.60
N SER A 560 13.75 6.05 12.64
CA SER A 560 14.79 5.92 11.61
C SER A 560 14.37 4.99 10.47
N LEU A 561 14.45 5.50 9.23
CA LEU A 561 14.25 4.70 8.02
C LEU A 561 15.41 3.68 7.85
N ASP A 562 16.66 4.10 8.07
CA ASP A 562 17.84 3.27 7.90
C ASP A 562 17.85 2.10 8.90
N ALA A 563 17.41 2.34 10.13
CA ALA A 563 17.26 1.30 11.15
C ALA A 563 15.96 0.47 11.01
N GLY A 564 15.10 0.78 10.03
CA GLY A 564 13.86 0.06 9.81
C GLY A 564 12.78 0.28 10.87
N GLU A 565 12.89 1.32 11.69
CA GLU A 565 11.87 1.70 12.68
C GLU A 565 10.61 2.24 12.01
N ILE A 566 10.77 2.88 10.86
CA ILE A 566 9.68 3.36 10.01
C ILE A 566 9.89 2.84 8.60
N THR A 567 8.81 2.51 7.94
CA THR A 567 8.84 2.14 6.52
C THR A 567 8.85 3.40 5.66
N ASP A 568 9.20 3.25 4.39
CA ASP A 568 9.10 4.30 3.36
C ASP A 568 7.67 4.81 3.12
N LYS A 569 6.67 4.07 3.61
CA LYS A 569 5.24 4.46 3.65
C LYS A 569 4.88 5.30 4.88
N GLY A 570 5.81 5.50 5.81
CA GLY A 570 5.57 6.20 7.07
C GLY A 570 4.97 5.34 8.18
N TYR A 571 4.94 4.00 8.06
CA TYR A 571 4.43 3.09 9.11
C TYR A 571 5.53 2.68 10.06
N ILE A 572 5.22 2.74 11.35
CA ILE A 572 6.13 2.28 12.41
C ILE A 572 6.17 0.76 12.45
N ASN A 573 7.38 0.23 12.44
CA ASN A 573 7.67 -1.18 12.73
C ASN A 573 7.86 -1.34 14.25
N GLN A 574 6.81 -1.73 14.93
CA GLN A 574 6.80 -1.86 16.40
C GLN A 574 7.97 -2.71 16.91
N ARG A 575 8.22 -3.86 16.30
CA ARG A 575 9.31 -4.77 16.72
C ARG A 575 10.70 -4.13 16.57
N ALA A 576 10.93 -3.44 15.45
CA ALA A 576 12.22 -2.76 15.22
C ALA A 576 12.45 -1.64 16.24
N VAL A 577 11.40 -0.86 16.54
CA VAL A 577 11.45 0.19 17.58
C VAL A 577 11.75 -0.43 18.94
N LEU A 578 11.01 -1.43 19.38
CA LEU A 578 11.22 -2.08 20.67
C LEU A 578 12.64 -2.65 20.82
N THR A 579 13.17 -3.22 19.73
CA THR A 579 14.54 -3.77 19.73
C THR A 579 15.59 -2.67 19.80
N ARG A 580 15.48 -1.64 18.96
CA ARG A 580 16.47 -0.56 18.89
C ARG A 580 16.42 0.36 20.10
N ARG A 581 15.22 0.64 20.62
CA ARG A 581 14.93 1.52 21.75
C ARG A 581 14.81 0.75 23.08
N ALA A 582 15.47 -0.40 23.19
CA ALA A 582 15.39 -1.22 24.42
C ALA A 582 15.74 -0.44 25.69
N THR A 583 16.69 0.51 25.60
CA THR A 583 17.05 1.41 26.71
C THR A 583 15.87 2.33 27.09
N ASP A 584 15.17 2.91 26.11
CA ASP A 584 14.00 3.75 26.38
C ASP A 584 12.83 2.93 26.93
N VAL A 585 12.66 1.69 26.46
CA VAL A 585 11.69 0.74 27.03
C VAL A 585 12.04 0.42 28.49
N ALA A 586 13.32 0.22 28.82
CA ALA A 586 13.75 -0.01 30.21
C ALA A 586 13.48 1.22 31.09
N ARG A 587 13.79 2.42 30.62
CA ARG A 587 13.50 3.69 31.30
C ARG A 587 12.01 3.90 31.55
N LEU A 588 11.17 3.61 30.54
CA LEU A 588 9.71 3.75 30.61
C LEU A 588 9.11 2.96 31.79
N HIS A 589 9.65 1.77 32.06
CA HIS A 589 9.19 0.90 33.13
C HIS A 589 9.97 1.04 34.43
N ALA A 590 11.02 1.87 34.47
CA ALA A 590 11.74 2.15 35.71
C ALA A 590 10.95 3.09 36.63
N SER A 591 11.09 2.93 37.93
CA SER A 591 10.56 3.88 38.90
C SER A 591 11.46 5.12 38.98
N GLY A 592 10.86 6.32 38.96
CA GLY A 592 11.56 7.57 39.29
C GLY A 592 12.18 8.34 38.12
N ASP A 593 12.02 7.92 36.87
CA ASP A 593 12.46 8.74 35.72
C ASP A 593 11.46 9.90 35.53
N ALA A 594 11.95 11.14 35.69
CA ALA A 594 11.14 12.35 35.62
C ALA A 594 10.59 12.66 34.20
N GLN A 595 11.13 12.01 33.16
CA GLN A 595 10.64 12.16 31.78
C GLN A 595 9.51 11.18 31.45
N VAL A 596 9.26 10.21 32.33
CA VAL A 596 8.16 9.26 32.16
C VAL A 596 6.87 9.89 32.67
N VAL A 597 5.93 10.09 31.76
CA VAL A 597 4.60 10.60 32.06
C VAL A 597 3.75 9.51 32.69
N ARG A 598 3.25 9.74 33.87
CA ARG A 598 2.29 8.88 34.57
C ARG A 598 1.03 9.69 34.90
N PRO A 599 -0.16 9.11 34.85
CA PRO A 599 -1.35 9.79 35.36
C PRO A 599 -1.20 9.91 36.89
N ALA A 600 -1.27 11.15 37.38
CA ALA A 600 -1.28 11.42 38.83
C ALA A 600 -2.57 10.86 39.47
#